data_55a51dc9a77126c9d5e0873b211a04b4
#
_entry.id   55a51dc9a77126c9d5e0873b211a04b4
#
_cell.length_a   1.000
_cell.length_b   1.000
_cell.length_c   1.000
_cell.angle_alpha   90.00
_cell.angle_beta   90.00
_cell.angle_gamma   90.00
#
_symmetry.space_group_name_H-M   'P 1'
#
loop_
_entity.id
_entity.type
_entity.pdbx_description
1 polymer ?
#
loop_
_entity_poly.entity_id
_entity_poly.type
_entity_poly.pdbx_seq_one_letter_code
_entity_poly.pdbx_strand_id
1 'polypeptide(L)'
;MAFITAPTSAIEPSRESVGSRIVAVSVSSSQPKSLELVCPAGNLPSLKTAVDNGADSVYIGFRDDTNARHFPGLNFDTKTATQGVQYAHAKGRRVFVALNTFPQPAGWERWQRAVDQAAELGVDAIIAADISVLDYASRQHPKLPLHLSVQGSATNYEAIRFYHEHFGIRRVVLPRVLSLP
;
A
#
# COMPACT_ATOMS: atom_id res chain seq x y z
N MET A 1 4.26 6.43 11.17
CA MET A 1 4.42 6.13 9.73
C MET A 1 3.64 7.18 8.96
N ALA A 2 4.28 8.00 8.12
CA ALA A 2 3.60 9.06 7.38
C ALA A 2 3.11 8.52 6.02
N PHE A 3 1.87 8.84 5.63
CA PHE A 3 1.25 8.45 4.38
C PHE A 3 0.85 9.70 3.59
N ILE A 4 1.13 9.71 2.29
CA ILE A 4 0.68 10.74 1.37
C ILE A 4 -0.27 10.12 0.34
N THR A 5 -1.47 10.68 0.20
CA THR A 5 -2.47 10.28 -0.80
C THR A 5 -2.49 11.32 -1.92
N ALA A 6 -2.37 10.90 -3.18
CA ALA A 6 -2.50 11.78 -4.33
C ALA A 6 -3.97 12.16 -4.58
N PRO A 7 -4.28 13.41 -4.96
CA PRO A 7 -5.62 13.82 -5.33
C PRO A 7 -6.01 13.24 -6.69
N THR A 8 -7.24 12.78 -6.80
CA THR A 8 -7.85 12.33 -8.05
C THR A 8 -8.36 13.57 -8.80
N SER A 9 -7.51 14.18 -9.65
CA SER A 9 -7.97 15.09 -10.68
C SER A 9 -7.17 14.84 -11.95
N ALA A 10 -7.88 14.67 -13.05
CA ALA A 10 -7.34 14.45 -14.38
C ALA A 10 -6.41 15.61 -14.77
N ILE A 11 -5.18 15.30 -15.18
CA ILE A 11 -4.28 16.24 -15.85
C ILE A 11 -4.23 15.81 -17.30
N GLU A 12 -4.82 16.62 -18.19
CA GLU A 12 -4.62 16.49 -19.64
C GLU A 12 -3.21 16.99 -20.01
N PRO A 13 -2.51 16.33 -20.93
CA PRO A 13 -1.20 16.79 -21.38
C PRO A 13 -1.32 17.85 -22.46
N SER A 14 -1.10 19.12 -22.14
CA SER A 14 -0.81 20.13 -23.15
C SER A 14 0.69 20.19 -23.42
N ARG A 15 1.09 19.89 -24.66
CA ARG A 15 2.43 20.17 -25.19
C ARG A 15 2.55 21.66 -25.44
N GLU A 16 3.39 22.35 -24.66
CA GLU A 16 3.96 23.63 -25.09
C GLU A 16 5.36 23.87 -24.51
N SER A 17 6.11 24.57 -25.31
CA SER A 17 7.53 24.89 -25.36
C SER A 17 8.25 25.28 -24.05
N VAL A 18 9.54 24.94 -24.05
CA VAL A 18 10.58 25.29 -23.07
C VAL A 18 10.66 26.81 -22.87
N GLY A 19 10.15 27.25 -21.74
CA GLY A 19 10.34 28.59 -21.21
C GLY A 19 10.28 28.49 -19.69
N SER A 20 11.36 28.90 -19.02
CA SER A 20 11.45 28.95 -17.56
C SER A 20 10.26 29.71 -16.95
N ARG A 21 9.25 28.99 -16.49
CA ARG A 21 8.16 29.54 -15.69
C ARG A 21 8.15 28.84 -14.36
N ILE A 22 8.51 29.57 -13.32
CA ILE A 22 8.18 29.19 -11.94
C ILE A 22 6.66 29.18 -11.87
N VAL A 23 6.05 28.01 -11.96
CA VAL A 23 4.62 27.84 -11.71
C VAL A 23 4.43 27.91 -10.21
N ALA A 24 3.92 29.05 -9.73
CA ALA A 24 3.41 29.13 -8.37
C ALA A 24 2.28 28.11 -8.22
N VAL A 25 2.56 27.02 -7.53
CA VAL A 25 1.53 26.05 -7.14
C VAL A 25 0.60 26.76 -6.17
N SER A 26 -0.58 27.16 -6.62
CA SER A 26 -1.63 27.63 -5.74
C SER A 26 -2.02 26.46 -4.84
N VAL A 27 -1.58 26.50 -3.58
CA VAL A 27 -2.04 25.58 -2.55
C VAL A 27 -3.49 25.95 -2.28
N SER A 28 -4.41 25.24 -2.94
CA SER A 28 -5.82 25.26 -2.60
C SER A 28 -5.93 24.92 -1.11
N SER A 29 -6.58 25.78 -0.33
CA SER A 29 -6.87 25.58 1.09
C SER A 29 -7.87 24.43 1.26
N SER A 30 -7.40 23.19 1.05
CA SER A 30 -8.15 22.01 1.42
C SER A 30 -8.13 21.90 2.95
N GLN A 31 -9.30 21.71 3.56
CA GLN A 31 -9.49 21.32 4.97
C GLN A 31 -8.39 20.33 5.37
N PRO A 32 -7.80 20.45 6.57
CA PRO A 32 -6.79 19.51 7.02
C PRO A 32 -7.37 18.09 6.95
N LYS A 33 -6.80 17.26 6.09
CA LYS A 33 -7.20 15.85 6.02
C LYS A 33 -6.94 15.24 7.39
N SER A 34 -7.95 14.62 8.01
CA SER A 34 -7.78 13.91 9.26
C SER A 34 -6.66 12.88 9.12
N LEU A 35 -5.80 12.80 10.13
CA LEU A 35 -4.77 11.77 10.19
C LEU A 35 -5.43 10.41 10.27
N GLU A 36 -4.87 9.45 9.56
CA GLU A 36 -5.29 8.05 9.57
C GLU A 36 -4.35 7.23 10.46
N LEU A 37 -4.91 6.54 11.45
CA LEU A 37 -4.15 5.61 12.29
C LEU A 37 -4.06 4.25 11.60
N VAL A 38 -2.84 3.88 11.18
CA VAL A 38 -2.54 2.59 10.54
C VAL A 38 -1.71 1.74 11.48
N CYS A 39 -2.27 0.60 11.92
CA CYS A 39 -1.63 -0.29 12.88
C CYS A 39 -1.13 -1.58 12.21
N PRO A 40 0.05 -2.11 12.63
CA PRO A 40 0.46 -3.46 12.26
C PRO A 40 -0.30 -4.50 13.08
N ALA A 41 -0.57 -5.66 12.50
CA ALA A 41 -1.02 -6.83 13.24
C ALA A 41 -0.27 -8.09 12.82
N GLY A 42 0.35 -8.76 13.79
CA GLY A 42 1.07 -10.01 13.58
C GLY A 42 0.19 -11.26 13.77
N ASN A 43 -1.03 -11.11 14.28
CA ASN A 43 -1.98 -12.20 14.48
C ASN A 43 -3.42 -11.65 14.62
N LEU A 44 -4.40 -12.54 14.60
CA LEU A 44 -5.82 -12.17 14.71
C LEU A 44 -6.19 -11.43 16.01
N PRO A 45 -5.71 -11.81 17.20
CA PRO A 45 -5.95 -11.05 18.41
C PRO A 45 -5.43 -9.60 18.34
N SER A 46 -4.21 -9.39 17.86
CA SER A 46 -3.65 -8.03 17.70
C SER A 46 -4.41 -7.19 16.67
N LEU A 47 -4.91 -7.81 15.58
CA LEU A 47 -5.78 -7.14 14.61
C LEU A 47 -7.06 -6.64 15.30
N LYS A 48 -7.74 -7.52 16.02
CA LYS A 48 -8.97 -7.17 16.75
C LYS A 48 -8.73 -6.05 17.75
N THR A 49 -7.65 -6.16 18.54
CA THR A 49 -7.28 -5.11 19.49
C THR A 49 -7.03 -3.77 18.81
N ALA A 50 -6.31 -3.74 17.71
CA ALA A 50 -6.06 -2.49 16.96
C ALA A 50 -7.37 -1.86 16.46
N VAL A 51 -8.25 -2.65 15.86
CA VAL A 51 -9.56 -2.21 15.36
C VAL A 51 -10.43 -1.70 16.50
N ASP A 52 -10.46 -2.39 17.64
CA ASP A 52 -11.29 -2.03 18.82
C ASP A 52 -10.80 -0.76 19.51
N ASN A 53 -9.51 -0.43 19.37
CA ASN A 53 -8.91 0.76 19.93
C ASN A 53 -8.73 1.91 18.93
N GLY A 54 -9.48 1.91 17.83
CA GLY A 54 -9.63 3.06 16.96
C GLY A 54 -8.69 3.12 15.76
N ALA A 55 -8.00 2.02 15.41
CA ALA A 55 -7.27 1.98 14.13
C ALA A 55 -8.23 2.21 12.97
N ASP A 56 -7.87 3.11 12.03
CA ASP A 56 -8.61 3.34 10.80
C ASP A 56 -8.33 2.25 9.77
N SER A 57 -7.13 1.71 9.83
CA SER A 57 -6.71 0.57 9.02
C SER A 57 -5.67 -0.29 9.73
N VAL A 58 -5.64 -1.57 9.39
CA VAL A 58 -4.67 -2.52 9.90
C VAL A 58 -3.94 -3.15 8.73
N TYR A 59 -2.62 -3.33 8.82
CA TYR A 59 -1.90 -4.11 7.84
C TYR A 59 -1.39 -5.42 8.42
N ILE A 60 -1.50 -6.48 7.61
CA ILE A 60 -1.14 -7.85 7.92
C ILE A 60 -0.16 -8.40 6.88
N GLY A 61 0.45 -9.53 7.16
CA GLY A 61 1.24 -10.30 6.18
C GLY A 61 0.81 -11.75 6.19
N PHE A 62 1.02 -12.44 5.07
CA PHE A 62 0.84 -13.89 5.02
C PHE A 62 1.97 -14.62 5.75
N ARG A 63 1.71 -15.87 6.13
CA ARG A 63 2.66 -16.72 6.86
C ARG A 63 3.65 -17.39 5.91
N ASP A 64 4.30 -16.55 5.09
CA ASP A 64 5.30 -16.95 4.12
C ASP A 64 6.30 -15.82 3.84
N ASP A 65 7.25 -16.05 2.94
CA ASP A 65 8.33 -15.13 2.58
C ASP A 65 7.93 -13.97 1.65
N THR A 66 6.65 -13.84 1.31
CA THR A 66 6.13 -12.66 0.59
C THR A 66 6.09 -11.41 1.45
N ASN A 67 6.21 -11.58 2.78
CA ASN A 67 6.22 -10.53 3.77
C ASN A 67 7.57 -10.46 4.49
N ALA A 68 8.20 -9.29 4.50
CA ALA A 68 9.49 -9.04 5.14
C ALA A 68 9.52 -9.28 6.67
N ARG A 69 8.36 -9.35 7.31
CA ARG A 69 8.21 -9.67 8.73
C ARG A 69 7.68 -11.08 8.97
N HIS A 70 8.12 -12.00 8.13
CA HIS A 70 7.81 -13.40 8.31
C HIS A 70 8.62 -14.01 9.47
N PHE A 71 8.02 -14.04 10.66
CA PHE A 71 8.61 -14.64 11.86
C PHE A 71 7.80 -15.85 12.32
N PRO A 72 8.43 -16.89 12.88
CA PRO A 72 7.73 -18.03 13.42
C PRO A 72 6.63 -17.64 14.43
N GLY A 73 5.44 -18.20 14.28
CA GLY A 73 4.29 -17.93 15.15
C GLY A 73 3.53 -16.64 14.86
N LEU A 74 4.01 -15.82 13.93
CA LEU A 74 3.32 -14.61 13.48
C LEU A 74 2.73 -14.77 12.08
N ASN A 75 1.95 -13.77 11.70
CA ASN A 75 1.28 -13.63 10.41
C ASN A 75 0.07 -14.54 10.21
N PHE A 76 -0.56 -14.42 9.07
CA PHE A 76 -1.90 -14.94 8.81
C PHE A 76 -1.85 -16.06 7.78
N ASP A 77 -2.54 -17.15 8.08
CA ASP A 77 -3.01 -18.09 7.07
C ASP A 77 -4.34 -17.59 6.47
N THR A 78 -4.82 -18.26 5.43
CA THR A 78 -6.05 -17.88 4.71
C THR A 78 -7.24 -17.76 5.67
N LYS A 79 -7.40 -18.71 6.60
CA LYS A 79 -8.53 -18.76 7.54
C LYS A 79 -8.52 -17.55 8.49
N THR A 80 -7.38 -17.29 9.11
CA THR A 80 -7.24 -16.17 10.06
C THR A 80 -7.27 -14.82 9.36
N ALA A 81 -6.75 -14.72 8.11
CA ALA A 81 -6.86 -13.53 7.29
C ALA A 81 -8.32 -13.22 6.95
N THR A 82 -9.09 -14.22 6.49
CA THR A 82 -10.54 -14.07 6.23
C THR A 82 -11.28 -13.54 7.46
N GLN A 83 -11.04 -14.16 8.62
CA GLN A 83 -11.66 -13.70 9.87
C GLN A 83 -11.27 -12.26 10.24
N GLY A 84 -10.02 -11.88 10.00
CA GLY A 84 -9.51 -10.54 10.25
C GLY A 84 -10.15 -9.50 9.35
N VAL A 85 -10.24 -9.77 8.04
CA VAL A 85 -10.89 -8.88 7.07
C VAL A 85 -12.36 -8.70 7.41
N GLN A 86 -13.09 -9.78 7.63
CA GLN A 86 -14.50 -9.71 8.02
C GLN A 86 -14.73 -8.92 9.30
N TYR A 87 -13.87 -9.13 10.31
CA TYR A 87 -13.97 -8.41 11.58
C TYR A 87 -13.74 -6.90 11.42
N ALA A 88 -12.72 -6.51 10.66
CA ALA A 88 -12.40 -5.11 10.41
C ALA A 88 -13.50 -4.44 9.58
N HIS A 89 -13.95 -5.07 8.50
CA HIS A 89 -15.01 -4.54 7.63
C HIS A 89 -16.34 -4.38 8.37
N ALA A 90 -16.70 -5.31 9.25
CA ALA A 90 -17.92 -5.19 10.09
C ALA A 90 -17.90 -3.95 11.00
N LYS A 91 -16.70 -3.39 11.26
CA LYS A 91 -16.50 -2.15 12.04
C LYS A 91 -16.15 -0.94 11.15
N GLY A 92 -16.27 -1.05 9.85
CA GLY A 92 -15.95 0.01 8.89
C GLY A 92 -14.46 0.35 8.83
N ARG A 93 -13.58 -0.62 9.17
CA ARG A 93 -12.12 -0.45 9.15
C ARG A 93 -11.52 -1.20 7.98
N ARG A 94 -10.36 -0.74 7.50
CA ARG A 94 -9.69 -1.28 6.32
C ARG A 94 -8.57 -2.25 6.71
N VAL A 95 -8.33 -3.22 5.82
CA VAL A 95 -7.22 -4.17 5.96
C VAL A 95 -6.33 -4.11 4.72
N PHE A 96 -5.03 -3.97 4.94
CA PHE A 96 -4.01 -4.01 3.89
C PHE A 96 -3.15 -5.26 4.05
N VAL A 97 -2.71 -5.85 2.93
CA VAL A 97 -1.77 -6.97 2.94
C VAL A 97 -0.40 -6.50 2.47
N ALA A 98 0.63 -6.79 3.26
CA ALA A 98 2.01 -6.51 2.91
C ALA A 98 2.62 -7.68 2.13
N LEU A 99 2.92 -7.44 0.85
CA LEU A 99 3.68 -8.29 -0.06
C LEU A 99 4.95 -7.55 -0.45
N ASN A 100 5.82 -7.33 0.52
CA ASN A 100 6.87 -6.31 0.45
C ASN A 100 8.29 -6.88 0.44
N THR A 101 8.43 -8.13 0.03
CA THR A 101 9.70 -8.78 -0.30
C THR A 101 9.91 -8.82 -1.82
N PHE A 102 11.08 -9.28 -2.23
CA PHE A 102 11.50 -9.34 -3.63
C PHE A 102 11.53 -10.81 -4.08
N PRO A 103 10.72 -11.19 -5.09
CA PRO A 103 10.67 -12.56 -5.57
C PRO A 103 11.98 -12.97 -6.24
N GLN A 104 12.38 -14.21 -6.00
CA GLN A 104 13.38 -14.86 -6.83
C GLN A 104 12.71 -15.47 -8.07
N PRO A 105 13.38 -15.54 -9.23
CA PRO A 105 12.77 -16.06 -10.47
C PRO A 105 12.13 -17.44 -10.31
N ALA A 106 12.79 -18.36 -9.59
CA ALA A 106 12.28 -19.71 -9.35
C ALA A 106 11.07 -19.77 -8.39
N GLY A 107 10.75 -18.67 -7.69
CA GLY A 107 9.65 -18.61 -6.71
C GLY A 107 8.53 -17.66 -7.10
N TRP A 108 8.56 -17.08 -8.31
CA TRP A 108 7.64 -16.03 -8.75
C TRP A 108 6.16 -16.37 -8.55
N GLU A 109 5.75 -17.59 -8.84
CA GLU A 109 4.36 -18.04 -8.68
C GLU A 109 3.81 -17.85 -7.25
N ARG A 110 4.67 -17.83 -6.23
CA ARG A 110 4.23 -17.59 -4.85
C ARG A 110 3.70 -16.18 -4.67
N TRP A 111 4.40 -15.19 -5.24
CA TRP A 111 3.94 -13.79 -5.19
C TRP A 111 2.67 -13.57 -6.01
N GLN A 112 2.55 -14.22 -7.16
CA GLN A 112 1.30 -14.19 -7.94
C GLN A 112 0.14 -14.72 -7.10
N ARG A 113 0.28 -15.93 -6.53
CA ARG A 113 -0.74 -16.50 -5.64
C ARG A 113 -1.06 -15.63 -4.44
N ALA A 114 -0.07 -14.97 -3.85
CA ALA A 114 -0.29 -14.07 -2.73
C ALA A 114 -1.08 -12.80 -3.13
N VAL A 115 -0.84 -12.26 -4.32
CA VAL A 115 -1.63 -11.16 -4.89
C VAL A 115 -3.07 -11.60 -5.13
N ASP A 116 -3.26 -12.76 -5.79
CA ASP A 116 -4.58 -13.31 -6.09
C ASP A 116 -5.36 -13.59 -4.80
N GLN A 117 -4.72 -14.21 -3.82
CA GLN A 117 -5.29 -14.48 -2.49
C GLN A 117 -5.71 -13.19 -1.78
N ALA A 118 -4.90 -12.14 -1.83
CA ALA A 118 -5.26 -10.85 -1.24
C ALA A 118 -6.50 -10.24 -1.91
N ALA A 119 -6.59 -10.34 -3.25
CA ALA A 119 -7.75 -9.89 -4.01
C ALA A 119 -9.00 -10.70 -3.65
N GLU A 120 -8.90 -12.03 -3.58
CA GLU A 120 -10.01 -12.92 -3.20
C GLU A 120 -10.52 -12.68 -1.78
N LEU A 121 -9.63 -12.36 -0.85
CA LEU A 121 -9.97 -11.99 0.53
C LEU A 121 -10.73 -10.65 0.61
N GLY A 122 -10.73 -9.86 -0.46
CA GLY A 122 -11.37 -8.55 -0.49
C GLY A 122 -10.66 -7.51 0.38
N VAL A 123 -9.33 -7.55 0.45
CA VAL A 123 -8.56 -6.55 1.19
C VAL A 123 -8.65 -5.18 0.52
N ASP A 124 -8.45 -4.12 1.29
CA ASP A 124 -8.61 -2.75 0.81
C ASP A 124 -7.38 -2.21 0.07
N ALA A 125 -6.23 -2.83 0.21
CA ALA A 125 -5.03 -2.55 -0.58
C ALA A 125 -3.96 -3.63 -0.38
N ILE A 126 -3.03 -3.70 -1.36
CA ILE A 126 -1.74 -4.38 -1.22
C ILE A 126 -0.64 -3.34 -0.99
N ILE A 127 0.29 -3.62 -0.07
CA ILE A 127 1.51 -2.85 0.16
C ILE A 127 2.67 -3.64 -0.43
N ALA A 128 3.16 -3.25 -1.61
CA ALA A 128 4.22 -3.96 -2.32
C ALA A 128 5.45 -3.08 -2.56
N ALA A 129 6.60 -3.71 -2.79
CA ALA A 129 7.87 -3.04 -3.04
C ALA A 129 8.45 -3.39 -4.43
N ASP A 130 8.29 -4.63 -4.84
CA ASP A 130 8.87 -5.14 -6.07
C ASP A 130 8.04 -4.75 -7.30
N ILE A 131 8.74 -4.33 -8.37
CA ILE A 131 8.11 -3.85 -9.61
C ILE A 131 7.29 -4.96 -10.29
N SER A 132 7.76 -6.21 -10.29
CA SER A 132 7.04 -7.31 -10.92
C SER A 132 5.76 -7.66 -10.18
N VAL A 133 5.75 -7.54 -8.85
CA VAL A 133 4.55 -7.71 -8.01
C VAL A 133 3.56 -6.59 -8.29
N LEU A 134 4.02 -5.34 -8.38
CA LEU A 134 3.18 -4.18 -8.71
C LEU A 134 2.60 -4.29 -10.12
N ASP A 135 3.41 -4.67 -11.11
CA ASP A 135 2.96 -4.87 -12.50
C ASP A 135 1.89 -5.97 -12.58
N TYR A 136 2.16 -7.12 -11.97
CA TYR A 136 1.20 -8.22 -11.93
C TYR A 136 -0.12 -7.79 -11.29
N ALA A 137 -0.06 -7.20 -10.10
CA ALA A 137 -1.25 -6.76 -9.38
C ALA A 137 -2.05 -5.71 -10.15
N SER A 138 -1.39 -4.73 -10.77
CA SER A 138 -2.06 -3.69 -11.56
C SER A 138 -2.79 -4.22 -12.79
N ARG A 139 -2.26 -5.28 -13.42
CA ARG A 139 -2.84 -5.89 -14.61
C ARG A 139 -3.93 -6.91 -14.29
N GLN A 140 -3.71 -7.78 -13.30
CA GLN A 140 -4.65 -8.85 -12.96
C GLN A 140 -5.78 -8.36 -12.07
N HIS A 141 -5.51 -7.41 -11.20
CA HIS A 141 -6.47 -6.87 -10.23
C HIS A 141 -6.54 -5.34 -10.29
N PRO A 142 -6.95 -4.73 -11.43
CA PRO A 142 -6.90 -3.27 -11.64
C PRO A 142 -7.79 -2.47 -10.68
N LYS A 143 -8.73 -3.13 -10.01
CA LYS A 143 -9.58 -2.49 -8.99
C LYS A 143 -8.99 -2.51 -7.59
N LEU A 144 -7.98 -3.35 -7.34
CA LEU A 144 -7.32 -3.46 -6.04
C LEU A 144 -6.33 -2.30 -5.85
N PRO A 145 -6.51 -1.43 -4.86
CA PRO A 145 -5.59 -0.33 -4.61
C PRO A 145 -4.19 -0.83 -4.27
N LEU A 146 -3.17 -0.19 -4.86
CA LEU A 146 -1.77 -0.49 -4.63
C LEU A 146 -1.11 0.63 -3.83
N HIS A 147 -0.42 0.26 -2.77
CA HIS A 147 0.41 1.13 -1.96
C HIS A 147 1.88 0.76 -2.13
N LEU A 148 2.75 1.75 -2.29
CA LEU A 148 4.19 1.50 -2.36
C LEU A 148 4.75 1.34 -0.94
N SER A 149 5.41 0.21 -0.70
CA SER A 149 6.10 -0.06 0.57
C SER A 149 7.32 0.86 0.73
N VAL A 150 7.70 1.11 1.99
CA VAL A 150 8.97 1.76 2.32
C VAL A 150 10.18 1.08 1.66
N GLN A 151 10.11 -0.22 1.43
CA GLN A 151 11.17 -1.00 0.78
C GLN A 151 11.29 -0.72 -0.73
N GLY A 152 10.29 -0.11 -1.38
CA GLY A 152 10.39 0.43 -2.73
C GLY A 152 11.28 1.67 -2.81
N SER A 153 11.74 2.20 -1.66
CA SER A 153 12.74 3.26 -1.53
C SER A 153 12.48 4.52 -2.38
N ALA A 154 11.22 4.88 -2.55
CA ALA A 154 10.86 6.12 -3.24
C ALA A 154 11.21 7.33 -2.35
N THR A 155 12.34 7.97 -2.65
CA THR A 155 12.92 9.07 -1.84
C THR A 155 12.71 10.45 -2.45
N ASN A 156 12.15 10.55 -3.65
CA ASN A 156 11.94 11.79 -4.34
C ASN A 156 10.65 11.76 -5.17
N TYR A 157 10.24 12.93 -5.64
CA TYR A 157 9.02 13.11 -6.43
C TYR A 157 9.02 12.30 -7.72
N GLU A 158 10.14 12.23 -8.43
CA GLU A 158 10.26 11.53 -9.71
C GLU A 158 10.02 10.02 -9.55
N ALA A 159 10.59 9.42 -8.49
CA ALA A 159 10.34 8.01 -8.19
C ALA A 159 8.84 7.77 -7.87
N ILE A 160 8.23 8.65 -7.06
CA ILE A 160 6.81 8.53 -6.72
C ILE A 160 5.94 8.66 -7.97
N ARG A 161 6.25 9.63 -8.85
CA ARG A 161 5.55 9.84 -10.13
C ARG A 161 5.66 8.61 -11.02
N PHE A 162 6.86 8.04 -11.17
CA PHE A 162 7.07 6.81 -11.94
C PHE A 162 6.15 5.68 -11.46
N TYR A 163 6.13 5.38 -10.16
CA TYR A 163 5.28 4.33 -9.62
C TYR A 163 3.79 4.63 -9.79
N HIS A 164 3.39 5.88 -9.65
CA HIS A 164 2.00 6.29 -9.87
C HIS A 164 1.58 6.10 -11.34
N GLU A 165 2.36 6.59 -12.28
CA GLU A 165 2.06 6.55 -13.71
C GLU A 165 2.06 5.12 -14.27
N HIS A 166 2.98 4.27 -13.80
CA HIS A 166 3.14 2.92 -14.36
C HIS A 166 2.25 1.88 -13.69
N PHE A 167 2.01 1.99 -12.39
CA PHE A 167 1.30 0.97 -11.62
C PHE A 167 0.05 1.48 -10.90
N GLY A 168 -0.30 2.74 -11.06
CA GLY A 168 -1.48 3.33 -10.40
C GLY A 168 -1.37 3.42 -8.88
N ILE A 169 -0.14 3.53 -8.34
CA ILE A 169 0.07 3.65 -6.90
C ILE A 169 -0.69 4.86 -6.35
N ARG A 170 -1.50 4.65 -5.30
CA ARG A 170 -2.32 5.69 -4.67
C ARG A 170 -1.77 6.18 -3.33
N ARG A 171 -0.85 5.43 -2.73
CA ARG A 171 -0.24 5.74 -1.44
C ARG A 171 1.21 5.28 -1.42
N VAL A 172 2.07 6.09 -0.83
CA VAL A 172 3.50 5.77 -0.65
C VAL A 172 3.84 5.82 0.82
N VAL A 173 4.54 4.78 1.30
CA VAL A 173 5.15 4.78 2.63
C VAL A 173 6.55 5.37 2.48
N LEU A 174 6.74 6.60 2.96
CA LEU A 174 8.01 7.30 2.83
C LEU A 174 9.10 6.65 3.68
N PRO A 175 10.32 6.53 3.16
CA PRO A 175 11.47 6.07 3.92
C PRO A 175 11.80 7.03 5.06
N ARG A 176 12.23 6.49 6.21
CA ARG A 176 12.60 7.29 7.39
C ARG A 176 13.88 8.12 7.24
N VAL A 177 14.60 7.93 6.14
CA VAL A 177 15.75 8.75 5.77
C VAL A 177 15.38 10.15 5.27
N LEU A 178 14.09 10.37 4.93
CA LEU A 178 13.59 11.67 4.55
C LEU A 178 13.26 12.48 5.81
N SER A 179 13.80 13.70 5.90
CA SER A 179 13.38 14.69 6.89
C SER A 179 12.12 15.40 6.40
N LEU A 180 11.22 15.69 7.33
CA LEU A 180 10.15 16.67 7.08
C LEU A 180 10.73 18.07 7.29
N PRO A 181 10.38 19.06 6.43
CA PRO A 181 10.77 20.45 6.61
C PRO A 181 10.16 21.06 7.87
#